data_f9141e0b4b668d6e0a9ff2de28c01791
#
_entry.id   f9141e0b4b668d6e0a9ff2de28c01791
#
_cell.length_a   1.000
_cell.length_b   1.000
_cell.length_c   1.000
_cell.angle_alpha   90.00
_cell.angle_beta   90.00
_cell.angle_gamma   90.00
#
_symmetry.space_group_name_H-M   'P 1'
#
loop_
_entity.id
_entity.type
_entity.pdbx_description
1 polymer ?
#
loop_
_entity_poly.entity_id
_entity_poly.type
_entity_poly.pdbx_seq_one_letter_code
_entity_poly.pdbx_strand_id
1 'polypeptide(L)'
;MKIASLSELIQYDDAKPVVSVLMETENSKEIRILLKRGQQMKEHHTSFPIVVEIFEGHIEFGVNGEKHNLLKGDMIALEGGVPHDLIGLSDSIIRLSLSKKDHVERVKDLVD
;
A
#
# COMPACT_ATOMS: atom_id res chain seq x y z
N MET A 1 -9.34 10.43 20.23
CA MET A 1 -8.18 10.80 19.40
C MET A 1 -7.30 9.57 19.20
N LYS A 2 -6.81 9.38 17.99
CA LYS A 2 -5.92 8.26 17.66
C LYS A 2 -4.63 8.81 17.07
N ILE A 3 -3.52 8.24 17.45
CA ILE A 3 -2.19 8.62 16.94
C ILE A 3 -1.47 7.36 16.53
N ALA A 4 -0.86 7.40 15.33
CA ALA A 4 -0.04 6.30 14.83
C ALA A 4 1.18 6.89 14.13
N SER A 5 2.17 6.05 13.85
CA SER A 5 3.40 6.47 13.19
C SER A 5 3.68 5.58 11.99
N LEU A 6 4.00 6.21 10.86
CA LEU A 6 4.45 5.51 9.67
C LEU A 6 5.93 5.09 9.77
N SER A 7 6.68 5.70 10.66
CA SER A 7 8.13 5.52 10.73
C SER A 7 8.63 4.75 11.96
N GLU A 8 7.78 4.44 12.93
CA GLU A 8 8.19 3.72 14.13
C GLU A 8 7.99 2.22 13.97
N LEU A 9 8.82 1.44 14.68
CA LEU A 9 8.73 -0.02 14.72
C LEU A 9 8.75 -0.64 13.32
N ILE A 10 9.65 -0.15 12.48
CA ILE A 10 9.83 -0.66 11.13
C ILE A 10 10.53 -2.02 11.20
N GLN A 11 9.85 -3.04 10.69
CA GLN A 11 10.42 -4.37 10.58
C GLN A 11 9.96 -5.00 9.26
N TYR A 12 10.86 -4.99 8.28
CA TYR A 12 10.63 -5.65 7.01
C TYR A 12 10.72 -7.17 7.18
N ASP A 13 10.12 -7.89 6.25
CA ASP A 13 10.23 -9.35 6.17
C ASP A 13 10.98 -9.69 4.88
N ASP A 14 11.97 -10.58 4.97
CA ASP A 14 12.77 -10.95 3.80
C ASP A 14 11.98 -11.75 2.77
N ALA A 15 10.89 -12.38 3.17
CA ALA A 15 10.11 -13.26 2.29
C ALA A 15 8.97 -12.55 1.58
N LYS A 16 8.37 -11.52 2.19
CA LYS A 16 7.16 -10.89 1.65
C LYS A 16 6.93 -9.50 2.22
N PRO A 17 6.10 -8.68 1.55
CA PRO A 17 5.65 -7.40 2.12
C PRO A 17 4.93 -7.58 3.45
N VAL A 18 5.05 -6.58 4.33
CA VAL A 18 4.37 -6.59 5.64
C VAL A 18 3.22 -5.59 5.62
N VAL A 19 2.02 -6.07 5.86
CA VAL A 19 0.80 -5.25 5.87
C VAL A 19 0.31 -5.09 7.31
N SER A 20 0.19 -3.84 7.78
CA SER A 20 -0.24 -3.55 9.15
C SER A 20 -1.32 -2.46 9.16
N VAL A 21 -2.34 -2.66 9.96
CA VAL A 21 -3.34 -1.60 10.21
C VAL A 21 -2.78 -0.68 11.28
N LEU A 22 -2.53 0.59 10.93
CA LEU A 22 -2.02 1.58 11.88
C LEU A 22 -3.13 2.22 12.67
N MET A 23 -4.27 2.49 12.06
CA MET A 23 -5.44 3.03 12.75
C MET A 23 -6.70 2.81 11.95
N GLU A 24 -7.83 2.84 12.66
CA GLU A 24 -9.15 2.88 12.06
C GLU A 24 -9.82 4.18 12.45
N THR A 25 -10.48 4.81 11.49
CA THR A 25 -11.36 5.95 11.72
C THR A 25 -12.80 5.50 11.51
N GLU A 26 -13.74 6.43 11.55
CA GLU A 26 -15.14 6.10 11.28
C GLU A 26 -15.33 5.54 9.86
N ASN A 27 -14.60 6.06 8.88
CA ASN A 27 -14.81 5.74 7.47
C ASN A 27 -13.65 5.05 6.79
N SER A 28 -12.50 4.91 7.44
CA SER A 28 -11.32 4.37 6.79
C SER A 28 -10.46 3.51 7.71
N LYS A 29 -9.64 2.69 7.07
CA LYS A 29 -8.49 2.04 7.71
C LYS A 29 -7.24 2.59 7.07
N GLU A 30 -6.29 3.01 7.89
CA GLU A 30 -5.01 3.50 7.42
C GLU A 30 -3.98 2.39 7.61
N ILE A 31 -3.42 1.94 6.49
CA ILE A 31 -2.59 0.75 6.44
C ILE A 31 -1.17 1.14 6.04
N ARG A 32 -0.20 0.51 6.70
CA ARG A 32 1.19 0.62 6.31
C ARG A 32 1.62 -0.66 5.61
N ILE A 33 2.27 -0.52 4.46
CA ILE A 33 2.85 -1.64 3.72
C ILE A 33 4.35 -1.41 3.67
N LEU A 34 5.12 -2.38 4.14
CA LEU A 34 6.58 -2.37 4.07
C LEU A 34 7.01 -3.32 2.97
N LEU A 35 7.73 -2.81 1.97
CA LEU A 35 8.31 -3.62 0.90
C LEU A 35 9.83 -3.51 0.93
N LYS A 36 10.51 -4.64 0.94
CA LYS A 36 11.94 -4.64 0.60
C LYS A 36 12.11 -4.53 -0.91
N ARG A 37 13.25 -4.03 -1.31
CA ARG A 37 13.61 -3.99 -2.74
C ARG A 37 13.34 -5.34 -3.40
N GLY A 38 12.61 -5.32 -4.51
CA GLY A 38 12.27 -6.49 -5.30
C GLY A 38 10.98 -7.18 -4.89
N GLN A 39 10.42 -6.86 -3.74
CA GLN A 39 9.13 -7.42 -3.35
C GLN A 39 8.00 -6.75 -4.10
N GLN A 40 6.94 -7.51 -4.37
CA GLN A 40 5.84 -7.03 -5.19
C GLN A 40 4.49 -7.42 -4.63
N MET A 41 3.49 -6.66 -5.01
CA MET A 41 2.08 -7.02 -4.85
C MET A 41 1.51 -7.24 -6.24
N LYS A 42 1.01 -8.45 -6.50
CA LYS A 42 0.50 -8.84 -7.81
C LYS A 42 -0.75 -8.06 -8.18
N GLU A 43 -1.08 -8.04 -9.47
CA GLU A 43 -2.24 -7.32 -9.97
C GLU A 43 -3.52 -7.74 -9.25
N HIS A 44 -4.26 -6.73 -8.83
CA HIS A 44 -5.52 -6.88 -8.12
C HIS A 44 -6.35 -5.60 -8.27
N HIS A 45 -7.60 -5.66 -7.82
CA HIS A 45 -8.46 -4.49 -7.77
C HIS A 45 -9.32 -4.55 -6.50
N THR A 46 -9.90 -3.42 -6.15
CA THR A 46 -10.86 -3.31 -5.05
C THR A 46 -12.13 -2.63 -5.57
N SER A 47 -13.26 -2.96 -4.97
CA SER A 47 -14.54 -2.36 -5.37
C SER A 47 -14.67 -0.89 -4.95
N PHE A 48 -13.79 -0.40 -4.07
CA PHE A 48 -13.86 0.95 -3.52
C PHE A 48 -12.63 1.76 -3.90
N PRO A 49 -12.75 3.10 -3.98
CA PRO A 49 -11.59 3.96 -4.23
C PRO A 49 -10.52 3.79 -3.14
N ILE A 50 -9.27 3.96 -3.54
CA ILE A 50 -8.12 3.93 -2.63
C ILE A 50 -7.22 5.12 -2.86
N VAL A 51 -6.45 5.48 -1.82
CA VAL A 51 -5.37 6.45 -1.93
C VAL A 51 -4.09 5.77 -1.45
N VAL A 52 -3.04 5.90 -2.24
CA VAL A 52 -1.72 5.33 -1.95
C VAL A 52 -0.73 6.48 -1.86
N GLU A 53 0.05 6.51 -0.78
CA GLU A 53 1.11 7.50 -0.58
C GLU A 53 2.43 6.77 -0.36
N ILE A 54 3.49 7.25 -1.01
CA ILE A 54 4.85 6.76 -0.76
C ILE A 54 5.46 7.62 0.33
N PHE A 55 5.46 7.08 1.55
CA PHE A 55 6.05 7.78 2.69
C PHE A 55 7.57 7.78 2.63
N GLU A 56 8.15 6.67 2.17
CA GLU A 56 9.59 6.51 2.03
C GLU A 56 9.87 5.53 0.89
N GLY A 57 10.94 5.74 0.13
CA GLY A 57 11.41 4.81 -0.86
C GLY A 57 11.02 5.14 -2.29
N HIS A 58 10.93 4.11 -3.13
CA HIS A 58 10.70 4.23 -4.56
C HIS A 58 9.97 2.97 -5.03
N ILE A 59 8.81 3.13 -5.64
CA ILE A 59 8.07 2.00 -6.20
C ILE A 59 7.73 2.24 -7.68
N GLU A 60 7.53 1.13 -8.39
CA GLU A 60 6.96 1.16 -9.73
C GLU A 60 5.51 0.67 -9.61
N PHE A 61 4.57 1.50 -10.00
CA PHE A 61 3.15 1.26 -9.85
C PHE A 61 2.52 1.06 -11.22
N GLY A 62 1.94 -0.10 -11.48
CA GLY A 62 1.33 -0.46 -12.76
C GLY A 62 -0.19 -0.26 -12.74
N VAL A 63 -0.70 0.50 -13.70
CA VAL A 63 -2.13 0.77 -13.89
C VAL A 63 -2.43 0.81 -15.37
N ASN A 64 -3.43 0.05 -15.80
CA ASN A 64 -3.89 0.06 -17.21
C ASN A 64 -2.77 -0.15 -18.22
N GLY A 65 -1.82 -1.03 -17.91
CA GLY A 65 -0.70 -1.33 -18.79
C GLY A 65 0.42 -0.29 -18.78
N GLU A 66 0.29 0.77 -18.00
CA GLU A 66 1.31 1.80 -17.85
C GLU A 66 2.00 1.67 -16.50
N LYS A 67 3.30 1.99 -16.49
CA LYS A 67 4.10 1.96 -15.26
C LYS A 67 4.45 3.36 -14.83
N HIS A 68 4.25 3.65 -13.54
CA HIS A 68 4.48 4.95 -12.95
C HIS A 68 5.53 4.82 -11.85
N ASN A 69 6.57 5.64 -11.92
CA ASN A 69 7.58 5.71 -10.87
C ASN A 69 7.09 6.65 -9.79
N LEU A 70 6.85 6.12 -8.59
CA LEU A 70 6.42 6.90 -7.45
C LEU A 70 7.54 6.97 -6.43
N LEU A 71 7.88 8.18 -6.02
CA LEU A 71 8.96 8.49 -5.09
C LEU A 71 8.37 9.02 -3.78
N LYS A 72 9.22 9.12 -2.77
CA LYS A 72 8.87 9.70 -1.47
C LYS A 72 8.06 10.98 -1.65
N GLY A 73 6.87 11.02 -1.05
CA GLY A 73 5.96 12.16 -1.10
C GLY A 73 4.92 12.08 -2.21
N ASP A 74 5.06 11.16 -3.15
CA ASP A 74 4.07 11.01 -4.22
C ASP A 74 2.83 10.29 -3.71
N MET A 75 1.69 10.66 -4.31
CA MET A 75 0.41 10.04 -4.00
C MET A 75 -0.31 9.67 -5.30
N ILE A 76 -1.10 8.61 -5.24
CA ILE A 76 -1.98 8.23 -6.34
C ILE A 76 -3.34 7.83 -5.77
N ALA A 77 -4.41 8.25 -6.47
CA ALA A 77 -5.77 7.84 -6.14
C ALA A 77 -6.32 7.01 -7.29
N LEU A 78 -6.96 5.89 -6.96
CA LEU A 78 -7.62 5.05 -7.96
C LEU A 78 -9.10 4.94 -7.63
N GLU A 79 -9.92 4.97 -8.67
CA GLU A 79 -11.33 4.65 -8.55
C GLU A 79 -11.50 3.15 -8.29
N GLY A 80 -12.67 2.76 -7.79
CA GLY A 80 -12.99 1.36 -7.59
C GLY A 80 -12.95 0.58 -8.90
N GLY A 81 -12.50 -0.68 -8.81
CA GLY A 81 -12.45 -1.58 -9.96
C GLY A 81 -11.23 -1.47 -10.85
N VAL A 82 -10.33 -0.52 -10.60
CA VAL A 82 -9.14 -0.33 -11.45
C VAL A 82 -8.04 -1.32 -11.04
N PRO A 83 -7.65 -2.25 -11.93
CA PRO A 83 -6.56 -3.19 -11.64
C PRO A 83 -5.21 -2.48 -11.54
N HIS A 84 -4.41 -2.90 -10.57
CA HIS A 84 -3.08 -2.32 -10.35
C HIS A 84 -2.15 -3.32 -9.69
N ASP A 85 -0.85 -3.08 -9.86
CA ASP A 85 0.20 -3.85 -9.20
C ASP A 85 1.32 -2.90 -8.79
N LEU A 86 2.27 -3.39 -8.02
CA LEU A 86 3.43 -2.60 -7.65
C LEU A 86 4.62 -3.47 -7.28
N ILE A 87 5.81 -2.89 -7.42
CA ILE A 87 7.07 -3.53 -7.02
C ILE A 87 7.96 -2.47 -6.36
N GLY A 88 8.62 -2.85 -5.27
CA GLY A 88 9.60 -2.00 -4.61
C GLY A 88 10.90 -1.94 -5.40
N LEU A 89 11.32 -0.74 -5.80
CA LEU A 89 12.62 -0.53 -6.44
C LEU A 89 13.70 -0.20 -5.41
N SER A 90 13.28 0.10 -4.19
CA SER A 90 14.11 0.21 -2.99
C SER A 90 13.24 -0.20 -1.80
N ASP A 91 13.83 -0.30 -0.61
CA ASP A 91 13.05 -0.52 0.60
C ASP A 91 12.09 0.65 0.77
N SER A 92 10.79 0.36 0.89
CA SER A 92 9.75 1.37 0.81
C SER A 92 8.72 1.23 1.90
N ILE A 93 8.16 2.37 2.29
CA ILE A 93 7.06 2.47 3.24
C ILE A 93 5.90 3.14 2.52
N ILE A 94 4.79 2.43 2.43
CA ILE A 94 3.60 2.88 1.72
C ILE A 94 2.47 3.05 2.72
N ARG A 95 1.71 4.14 2.60
CA ARG A 95 0.45 4.32 3.30
C ARG A 95 -0.71 4.09 2.32
N LEU A 96 -1.60 3.20 2.70
CA LEU A 96 -2.81 2.90 1.94
C LEU A 96 -4.02 3.31 2.78
N SER A 97 -4.84 4.20 2.24
CA SER A 97 -6.14 4.53 2.80
C SER A 97 -7.19 3.64 2.17
N LEU A 98 -7.85 2.84 3.01
CA LEU A 98 -8.82 1.84 2.60
C LEU A 98 -10.18 2.16 3.23
N SER A 99 -11.25 2.06 2.44
CA SER A 99 -12.60 2.20 2.96
C SER A 99 -12.90 1.10 3.99
N LYS A 100 -13.61 1.44 5.06
CA LYS A 100 -14.06 0.45 6.05
C LYS A 100 -14.97 -0.63 5.47
N LYS A 101 -15.54 -0.39 4.31
CA LYS A 101 -16.35 -1.38 3.60
C LYS A 101 -15.51 -2.43 2.89
N ASP A 102 -14.20 -2.19 2.73
CA ASP A 102 -13.28 -3.18 2.17
C ASP A 102 -12.67 -4.01 3.29
N HIS A 103 -11.98 -5.11 2.95
CA HIS A 103 -11.42 -6.04 3.91
C HIS A 103 -9.89 -6.02 3.90
N VAL A 104 -9.27 -5.82 5.08
CA VAL A 104 -7.83 -5.89 5.24
C VAL A 104 -7.29 -7.26 4.84
N GLU A 105 -8.05 -8.33 5.12
CA GLU A 105 -7.63 -9.69 4.77
C GLU A 105 -7.39 -9.84 3.27
N ARG A 106 -8.18 -9.15 2.44
CA ARG A 106 -7.95 -9.16 0.99
C ARG A 106 -6.59 -8.58 0.63
N VAL A 107 -6.19 -7.48 1.30
CA VAL A 107 -4.88 -6.86 1.06
C VAL A 107 -3.76 -7.79 1.51
N LYS A 108 -3.92 -8.44 2.67
CA LYS A 108 -2.92 -9.40 3.17
C LYS A 108 -2.78 -10.61 2.26
N ASP A 109 -3.87 -11.09 1.69
CA ASP A 109 -3.87 -12.23 0.78
C ASP A 109 -3.04 -11.98 -0.48
N LEU A 110 -2.86 -10.71 -0.87
CA LEU A 110 -2.07 -10.34 -2.04
C LEU A 110 -0.56 -10.47 -1.81
N VAL A 111 -0.12 -10.56 -0.57
CA VAL A 111 1.32 -10.63 -0.22
C VAL A 111 1.71 -12.02 0.29
N ASP A 112 0.76 -12.87 0.53
CA ASP A 112 0.98 -14.26 0.93
C ASP A 112 1.10 -15.17 -0.32
#